data_9f38f21d3e8c52c69f115347c73c658a
#
_entry.id   9f38f21d3e8c52c69f115347c73c658a
#
_cell.length_a   1.000
_cell.length_b   1.000
_cell.length_c   1.000
_cell.angle_alpha   90.00
_cell.angle_beta   90.00
_cell.angle_gamma   90.00
#
_symmetry.space_group_name_H-M   'P 1'
#
loop_
_entity.id
_entity.type
_entity.pdbx_description
1 polymer ?
#
loop_
_entity_poly.entity_id
_entity_poly.type
_entity_poly.pdbx_seq_one_letter_code
_entity_poly.pdbx_strand_id
1 'polypeptide(L)'
;RQSRRPPLPERDGVTRREDARAYSLDHDCQSWNGAIREWRHYIRSKRGANHIYENTETGEEAVSGSSPHRFAQEYADTQYAKLKDLERGVKERFGRTLHSSMLTLTGSSRPDGGDPLPPVDHLDELLSSWSAVSRDLRRTLDDYRSARLAILEPHPGEGVNNGYFHVHIAVFTDAKIAPEEFQSVLDKHVKHCDIAEPAQH
;
A
#
# COMPACT_ATOMS: atom_id res chain seq x y z
N ARG A 1 -37.37 4.70 2.28
CA ARG A 1 -36.56 5.95 2.22
C ARG A 1 -35.23 5.58 1.60
N GLN A 2 -35.05 5.86 0.31
CA GLN A 2 -33.75 5.80 -0.34
C GLN A 2 -32.89 6.93 0.26
N SER A 3 -31.86 6.61 1.03
CA SER A 3 -30.86 7.59 1.45
C SER A 3 -30.17 8.05 0.16
N ARG A 4 -30.37 9.29 -0.23
CA ARG A 4 -29.59 9.93 -1.29
C ARG A 4 -28.16 9.99 -0.78
N ARG A 5 -27.28 9.26 -1.44
CA ARG A 5 -25.82 9.38 -1.23
C ARG A 5 -25.42 10.80 -1.58
N PRO A 6 -24.58 11.44 -0.75
CA PRO A 6 -23.89 12.62 -1.22
C PRO A 6 -23.09 12.23 -2.48
N PRO A 7 -23.09 13.08 -3.51
CA PRO A 7 -22.22 12.85 -4.67
C PRO A 7 -20.77 12.82 -4.17
N LEU A 8 -20.02 11.81 -4.62
CA LEU A 8 -18.57 11.83 -4.46
C LEU A 8 -18.06 13.14 -5.07
N PRO A 9 -17.15 13.86 -4.39
CA PRO A 9 -16.64 15.11 -4.93
C PRO A 9 -16.04 14.86 -6.32
N GLU A 10 -16.56 15.56 -7.31
CA GLU A 10 -16.01 15.60 -8.66
C GLU A 10 -14.63 16.23 -8.63
N ARG A 11 -13.61 15.43 -8.43
CA ARG A 11 -12.21 15.84 -8.63
C ARG A 11 -11.36 14.64 -9.01
N ASP A 12 -10.92 14.62 -10.25
CA ASP A 12 -9.73 13.94 -10.80
C ASP A 12 -9.38 12.53 -10.25
N GLY A 13 -10.35 11.71 -9.93
CA GLY A 13 -10.19 10.28 -9.59
C GLY A 13 -9.38 10.00 -8.30
N VAL A 14 -8.89 11.04 -7.62
CA VAL A 14 -8.16 10.91 -6.35
C VAL A 14 -9.02 11.43 -5.22
N THR A 15 -9.64 10.53 -4.48
CA THR A 15 -10.30 10.87 -3.22
C THR A 15 -9.24 11.42 -2.27
N ARG A 16 -9.38 12.68 -1.86
CA ARG A 16 -8.50 13.23 -0.83
C ARG A 16 -8.77 12.48 0.48
N ARG A 17 -7.76 12.38 1.29
CA ARG A 17 -7.75 11.74 2.59
C ARG A 17 -8.86 12.22 3.53
N GLU A 18 -9.07 13.52 3.58
CA GLU A 18 -10.11 14.19 4.34
C GLU A 18 -11.51 13.77 3.88
N ASP A 19 -11.70 13.59 2.58
CA ASP A 19 -12.96 13.12 1.98
C ASP A 19 -13.24 11.66 2.34
N ALA A 20 -12.20 10.81 2.38
CA ALA A 20 -12.32 9.41 2.79
C ALA A 20 -12.67 9.28 4.28
N ARG A 21 -12.12 10.15 5.13
CA ARG A 21 -12.42 10.21 6.57
C ARG A 21 -13.85 10.71 6.82
N ALA A 22 -14.25 11.77 6.14
CA ALA A 22 -15.62 12.29 6.20
C ALA A 22 -16.61 11.23 5.71
N TYR A 23 -16.32 10.55 4.61
CA TYR A 23 -17.13 9.46 4.09
C TYR A 23 -17.28 8.32 5.10
N SER A 24 -16.21 7.95 5.79
CA SER A 24 -16.21 6.90 6.82
C SER A 24 -17.10 7.27 8.02
N LEU A 25 -17.12 8.54 8.42
CA LEU A 25 -17.97 9.02 9.53
C LEU A 25 -19.45 9.04 9.14
N ASP A 26 -19.77 9.39 7.89
CA ASP A 26 -21.15 9.52 7.41
C ASP A 26 -21.82 8.17 7.06
N HIS A 27 -21.05 7.09 6.89
CA HIS A 27 -21.51 5.80 6.35
C HIS A 27 -21.47 4.64 7.35
N ASP A 28 -21.55 4.92 8.65
CA ASP A 28 -21.57 3.88 9.71
C ASP A 28 -20.40 2.86 9.58
N CYS A 29 -19.22 3.33 9.17
CA CYS A 29 -18.03 2.53 9.15
C CYS A 29 -17.38 2.37 10.55
N GLN A 30 -18.04 2.84 11.59
CA GLN A 30 -17.55 2.79 12.97
C GLN A 30 -17.67 1.38 13.59
N SER A 31 -18.48 0.50 12.98
CA SER A 31 -18.57 -0.90 13.37
C SER A 31 -18.03 -1.82 12.28
N TRP A 32 -17.47 -2.97 12.66
CA TRP A 32 -17.02 -3.99 11.70
C TRP A 32 -18.13 -4.42 10.73
N ASN A 33 -19.35 -4.56 11.21
CA ASN A 33 -20.50 -4.92 10.38
C ASN A 33 -20.86 -3.81 9.39
N GLY A 34 -20.77 -2.54 9.84
CA GLY A 34 -20.95 -1.38 8.98
C GLY A 34 -19.89 -1.30 7.90
N ALA A 35 -18.63 -1.40 8.27
CA ALA A 35 -17.50 -1.38 7.35
C ALA A 35 -17.57 -2.51 6.30
N ILE A 36 -17.88 -3.74 6.72
CA ILE A 36 -18.05 -4.88 5.79
C ILE A 36 -19.22 -4.66 4.84
N ARG A 37 -20.33 -4.12 5.31
CA ARG A 37 -21.52 -3.83 4.48
C ARG A 37 -21.19 -2.80 3.42
N GLU A 38 -20.56 -1.69 3.79
CA GLU A 38 -20.16 -0.63 2.87
C GLU A 38 -19.10 -1.12 1.88
N TRP A 39 -18.13 -1.90 2.34
CA TRP A 39 -17.13 -2.51 1.46
C TRP A 39 -17.76 -3.47 0.42
N ARG A 40 -18.68 -4.35 0.85
CA ARG A 40 -19.40 -5.23 -0.07
C ARG A 40 -20.24 -4.44 -1.09
N HIS A 41 -20.82 -3.33 -0.64
CA HIS A 41 -21.57 -2.45 -1.53
C HIS A 41 -20.65 -1.78 -2.56
N TYR A 42 -19.52 -1.24 -2.12
CA TYR A 42 -18.49 -0.68 -3.00
C TYR A 42 -18.04 -1.69 -4.06
N ILE A 43 -17.68 -2.91 -3.66
CA ILE A 43 -17.26 -3.95 -4.61
C ILE A 43 -18.37 -4.25 -5.63
N ARG A 44 -19.62 -4.39 -5.19
CA ARG A 44 -20.75 -4.64 -6.11
C ARG A 44 -20.95 -3.49 -7.09
N SER A 45 -20.80 -2.25 -6.65
CA SER A 45 -20.95 -1.07 -7.51
C SER A 45 -19.85 -0.96 -8.56
N LYS A 46 -18.69 -1.58 -8.32
CA LYS A 46 -17.56 -1.57 -9.27
C LYS A 46 -17.55 -2.75 -10.23
N ARG A 47 -18.32 -3.80 -9.94
CA ARG A 47 -18.48 -4.91 -10.88
C ARG A 47 -19.20 -4.43 -12.15
N GLY A 48 -18.56 -4.64 -13.30
CA GLY A 48 -19.12 -4.23 -14.59
C GLY A 48 -19.08 -2.72 -14.88
N ALA A 49 -18.38 -1.92 -14.05
CA ALA A 49 -18.14 -0.53 -14.36
C ALA A 49 -17.25 -0.41 -15.60
N ASN A 50 -17.68 0.32 -16.59
CA ASN A 50 -16.90 0.67 -17.78
C ASN A 50 -16.35 2.11 -17.63
N HIS A 51 -15.20 2.37 -18.23
CA HIS A 51 -14.73 3.73 -18.42
C HIS A 51 -15.26 4.27 -19.74
N ILE A 52 -15.81 5.47 -19.71
CA ILE A 52 -16.20 6.22 -20.90
C ILE A 52 -15.12 7.25 -21.14
N TYR A 53 -14.53 7.20 -22.31
CA TYR A 53 -13.54 8.18 -22.77
C TYR A 53 -14.20 9.07 -23.81
N GLU A 54 -14.13 10.37 -23.63
CA GLU A 54 -14.60 11.35 -24.59
C GLU A 54 -13.39 12.01 -25.26
N ASN A 55 -13.37 12.03 -26.58
CA ASN A 55 -12.42 12.82 -27.32
C ASN A 55 -12.83 14.30 -27.20
N THR A 56 -12.03 15.07 -26.50
CA THR A 56 -12.33 16.49 -26.23
C THR A 56 -12.35 17.39 -27.47
N GLU A 57 -11.80 16.92 -28.59
CA GLU A 57 -11.81 17.68 -29.87
C GLU A 57 -13.02 17.31 -30.75
N THR A 58 -13.42 16.03 -30.77
CA THR A 58 -14.49 15.55 -31.66
C THR A 58 -15.80 15.26 -30.94
N GLY A 59 -15.80 15.15 -29.61
CA GLY A 59 -16.95 14.74 -28.81
C GLY A 59 -17.30 13.25 -28.97
N GLU A 60 -16.46 12.45 -29.63
CA GLU A 60 -16.70 11.02 -29.79
C GLU A 60 -16.45 10.29 -28.49
N GLU A 61 -17.39 9.45 -28.09
CA GLU A 61 -17.26 8.61 -26.91
C GLU A 61 -16.78 7.20 -27.29
N ALA A 62 -15.82 6.67 -26.50
CA ALA A 62 -15.38 5.28 -26.54
C ALA A 62 -15.58 4.65 -25.17
N VAL A 63 -16.22 3.48 -25.13
CA VAL A 63 -16.44 2.73 -23.90
C VAL A 63 -15.38 1.64 -23.79
N SER A 64 -14.57 1.66 -22.70
CA SER A 64 -13.69 0.53 -22.42
C SER A 64 -14.51 -0.68 -21.96
N GLY A 65 -13.99 -1.89 -22.20
CA GLY A 65 -14.48 -3.06 -21.47
C GLY A 65 -14.35 -2.88 -19.96
N SER A 66 -15.12 -3.62 -19.18
CA SER A 66 -15.01 -3.59 -17.71
C SER A 66 -13.58 -3.90 -17.29
N SER A 67 -12.96 -2.96 -16.58
CA SER A 67 -11.64 -3.19 -15.99
C SER A 67 -11.82 -4.03 -14.71
N PRO A 68 -11.08 -5.14 -14.54
CA PRO A 68 -11.19 -5.91 -13.32
C PRO A 68 -10.78 -5.05 -12.12
N HIS A 69 -11.69 -4.90 -11.16
CA HIS A 69 -11.38 -4.15 -9.94
C HIS A 69 -10.41 -4.97 -9.06
N ARG A 70 -9.68 -4.28 -8.15
CA ARG A 70 -8.63 -4.87 -7.31
C ARG A 70 -9.03 -6.10 -6.47
N PHE A 71 -10.31 -6.35 -6.29
CA PHE A 71 -10.87 -7.51 -5.57
C PHE A 71 -11.45 -8.58 -6.51
N ALA A 72 -11.26 -8.45 -7.83
CA ALA A 72 -11.63 -9.47 -8.79
C ALA A 72 -10.51 -10.51 -8.91
N GLN A 73 -10.88 -11.76 -9.21
CA GLN A 73 -9.91 -12.85 -9.39
C GLN A 73 -8.93 -12.53 -10.52
N GLU A 74 -9.43 -11.99 -11.63
CA GLU A 74 -8.61 -11.61 -12.79
C GLU A 74 -7.55 -10.56 -12.44
N TYR A 75 -7.85 -9.64 -11.50
CA TYR A 75 -6.87 -8.69 -10.99
C TYR A 75 -5.80 -9.40 -10.16
N ALA A 76 -6.21 -10.30 -9.26
CA ALA A 76 -5.29 -11.09 -8.43
C ALA A 76 -4.37 -11.94 -9.31
N ASP A 77 -4.90 -12.62 -10.32
CA ASP A 77 -4.15 -13.44 -11.27
C ASP A 77 -3.14 -12.59 -12.05
N THR A 78 -3.55 -11.40 -12.48
CA THR A 78 -2.66 -10.45 -13.16
C THR A 78 -1.51 -9.99 -12.25
N GLN A 79 -1.79 -9.67 -10.98
CA GLN A 79 -0.74 -9.28 -10.04
C GLN A 79 0.19 -10.46 -9.72
N TYR A 80 -0.36 -11.66 -9.56
CA TYR A 80 0.44 -12.87 -9.37
C TYR A 80 1.35 -13.15 -10.57
N ALA A 81 0.86 -13.03 -11.78
CA ALA A 81 1.68 -13.17 -12.99
C ALA A 81 2.83 -12.16 -13.03
N LYS A 82 2.58 -10.89 -12.66
CA LYS A 82 3.62 -9.86 -12.55
C LYS A 82 4.68 -10.22 -11.49
N LEU A 83 4.27 -10.76 -10.34
CA LEU A 83 5.21 -11.21 -9.30
C LEU A 83 6.07 -12.38 -9.79
N LYS A 84 5.48 -13.34 -10.51
CA LYS A 84 6.22 -14.45 -11.11
C LYS A 84 7.20 -13.99 -12.20
N ASP A 85 6.81 -12.99 -12.96
CA ASP A 85 7.67 -12.38 -13.96
C ASP A 85 8.87 -11.64 -13.33
N LEU A 86 8.59 -10.89 -12.24
CA LEU A 86 9.63 -10.25 -11.42
C LEU A 86 10.60 -11.31 -10.84
N GLU A 87 10.10 -12.39 -10.25
CA GLU A 87 10.91 -13.48 -9.71
C GLU A 87 11.84 -14.05 -10.78
N ARG A 88 11.31 -14.33 -11.98
CA ARG A 88 12.08 -14.81 -13.11
C ARG A 88 13.16 -13.80 -13.52
N GLY A 89 12.77 -12.53 -13.70
CA GLY A 89 13.70 -11.47 -14.10
C GLY A 89 14.83 -11.25 -13.09
N VAL A 90 14.54 -11.35 -11.79
CA VAL A 90 15.56 -11.29 -10.72
C VAL A 90 16.52 -12.49 -10.83
N LYS A 91 16.00 -13.71 -10.98
CA LYS A 91 16.83 -14.91 -11.13
C LYS A 91 17.71 -14.87 -12.39
N GLU A 92 17.17 -14.41 -13.51
CA GLU A 92 17.92 -14.24 -14.76
C GLU A 92 19.00 -13.16 -14.64
N ARG A 93 18.66 -12.03 -13.99
CA ARG A 93 19.57 -10.89 -13.85
C ARG A 93 20.76 -11.18 -12.95
N PHE A 94 20.55 -11.87 -11.84
CA PHE A 94 21.60 -12.09 -10.82
C PHE A 94 22.18 -13.51 -10.85
N GLY A 95 21.44 -14.48 -11.36
CA GLY A 95 21.91 -15.87 -11.48
C GLY A 95 22.38 -16.45 -10.15
N ARG A 96 23.59 -17.02 -10.15
CA ARG A 96 24.19 -17.67 -8.96
C ARG A 96 24.68 -16.67 -7.90
N THR A 97 24.78 -15.39 -8.22
CA THR A 97 25.21 -14.33 -7.31
C THR A 97 24.02 -13.64 -6.62
N LEU A 98 22.80 -14.16 -6.80
CA LEU A 98 21.62 -13.59 -6.17
C LEU A 98 21.67 -13.72 -4.65
N HIS A 99 21.62 -12.59 -3.99
CA HIS A 99 21.35 -12.44 -2.56
C HIS A 99 20.04 -11.68 -2.36
N SER A 100 19.33 -11.98 -1.28
CA SER A 100 18.11 -11.28 -0.93
C SER A 100 18.13 -10.88 0.54
N SER A 101 17.65 -9.68 0.82
CA SER A 101 17.41 -9.15 2.16
C SER A 101 15.98 -8.64 2.24
N MET A 102 15.38 -8.67 3.41
CA MET A 102 14.06 -8.12 3.64
C MET A 102 14.11 -7.15 4.81
N LEU A 103 13.64 -5.93 4.57
CA LEU A 103 13.43 -4.92 5.61
C LEU A 103 11.93 -4.82 5.86
N THR A 104 11.57 -4.63 7.12
CA THR A 104 10.18 -4.40 7.50
C THR A 104 10.09 -3.09 8.25
N LEU A 105 9.26 -2.17 7.74
CA LEU A 105 8.96 -0.92 8.41
C LEU A 105 7.61 -1.06 9.10
N THR A 106 7.60 -0.85 10.41
CA THR A 106 6.42 -1.01 11.26
C THR A 106 6.14 0.27 12.04
N GLY A 107 4.92 0.39 12.51
CA GLY A 107 4.51 1.45 13.42
C GLY A 107 3.54 0.91 14.46
N SER A 108 3.52 1.51 15.63
CA SER A 108 2.58 1.18 16.69
C SER A 108 1.17 1.61 16.28
N SER A 109 0.19 0.71 16.44
CA SER A 109 -1.22 1.09 16.33
C SER A 109 -1.71 1.92 17.52
N ARG A 110 -0.94 1.93 18.61
CA ARG A 110 -1.24 2.63 19.87
C ARG A 110 0.01 3.37 20.35
N PRO A 111 0.38 4.48 19.70
CA PRO A 111 1.52 5.27 20.16
C PRO A 111 1.27 5.70 21.61
N ASP A 112 2.33 5.65 22.39
CA ASP A 112 2.30 6.00 23.84
C ASP A 112 1.33 5.15 24.70
N GLY A 113 0.89 3.99 24.21
CA GLY A 113 -0.04 3.12 24.91
C GLY A 113 -1.48 3.66 25.00
N GLY A 114 -1.79 4.69 24.22
CA GLY A 114 -3.11 5.32 24.16
C GLY A 114 -4.16 4.52 23.37
N ASP A 115 -5.20 5.22 22.92
CA ASP A 115 -6.21 4.65 22.04
C ASP A 115 -5.63 4.27 20.68
N PRO A 116 -6.16 3.22 20.00
CA PRO A 116 -5.69 2.84 18.69
C PRO A 116 -5.96 3.95 17.68
N LEU A 117 -4.96 4.23 16.85
CA LEU A 117 -5.11 5.15 15.73
C LEU A 117 -6.15 4.62 14.73
N PRO A 118 -6.91 5.49 14.07
CA PRO A 118 -7.64 5.08 12.88
C PRO A 118 -6.68 4.46 11.84
N PRO A 119 -7.04 3.36 11.16
CA PRO A 119 -6.14 2.69 10.20
C PRO A 119 -5.59 3.59 9.10
N VAL A 120 -6.36 4.60 8.68
CA VAL A 120 -5.91 5.57 7.68
C VAL A 120 -4.84 6.51 8.25
N ASP A 121 -5.00 6.97 9.48
CA ASP A 121 -4.04 7.86 10.14
C ASP A 121 -2.73 7.09 10.43
N HIS A 122 -2.84 5.82 10.88
CA HIS A 122 -1.69 4.94 11.02
C HIS A 122 -0.92 4.72 9.71
N LEU A 123 -1.64 4.43 8.61
CA LEU A 123 -1.01 4.24 7.30
C LEU A 123 -0.27 5.49 6.85
N ASP A 124 -0.84 6.61 7.11
CA ASP A 124 -0.29 7.90 6.75
C ASP A 124 1.01 8.17 7.49
N GLU A 125 0.98 7.94 8.78
CA GLU A 125 2.14 8.11 9.62
C GLU A 125 3.23 7.11 9.27
N LEU A 126 2.86 5.84 9.03
CA LEU A 126 3.80 4.82 8.56
C LEU A 126 4.52 5.25 7.26
N LEU A 127 3.79 5.86 6.33
CA LEU A 127 4.34 6.28 5.04
C LEU A 127 5.05 7.65 5.08
N SER A 128 4.96 8.40 6.17
CA SER A 128 5.63 9.71 6.35
C SER A 128 7.14 9.61 6.12
N SER A 129 7.76 8.52 6.58
CA SER A 129 9.19 8.24 6.44
C SER A 129 9.62 7.79 5.04
N TRP A 130 8.67 7.39 4.16
CA TRP A 130 8.96 6.67 2.92
C TRP A 130 9.97 7.38 2.01
N SER A 131 9.86 8.71 1.87
CA SER A 131 10.78 9.48 1.03
C SER A 131 12.22 9.45 1.55
N ALA A 132 12.40 9.52 2.87
CA ALA A 132 13.70 9.47 3.50
C ALA A 132 14.31 8.06 3.41
N VAL A 133 13.53 7.05 3.76
CA VAL A 133 13.90 5.62 3.66
C VAL A 133 14.29 5.26 2.23
N SER A 134 13.46 5.59 1.24
CA SER A 134 13.72 5.26 -0.16
C SER A 134 14.97 5.92 -0.73
N ARG A 135 15.30 7.13 -0.26
CA ARG A 135 16.52 7.85 -0.64
C ARG A 135 17.75 7.24 -0.02
N ASP A 136 17.67 6.91 1.27
CA ASP A 136 18.80 6.32 2.00
C ASP A 136 19.09 4.90 1.51
N LEU A 137 18.05 4.10 1.33
CA LEU A 137 18.17 2.77 0.73
C LEU A 137 18.83 2.81 -0.67
N ARG A 138 18.54 3.83 -1.48
CA ARG A 138 19.23 3.99 -2.76
C ARG A 138 20.70 4.23 -2.59
N ARG A 139 21.11 5.03 -1.59
CA ARG A 139 22.53 5.28 -1.28
C ARG A 139 23.24 4.03 -0.77
N THR A 140 22.59 3.29 0.14
CA THR A 140 23.13 2.01 0.64
C THR A 140 23.37 1.00 -0.49
N LEU A 141 22.54 1.06 -1.54
CA LEU A 141 22.61 0.13 -2.67
C LEU A 141 23.43 0.65 -3.87
N ASP A 142 24.07 1.81 -3.76
CA ASP A 142 24.75 2.47 -4.89
C ASP A 142 25.92 1.65 -5.43
N ASP A 143 26.63 0.95 -4.54
CA ASP A 143 27.75 0.09 -4.88
C ASP A 143 27.35 -1.34 -5.32
N TYR A 144 26.04 -1.64 -5.31
CA TYR A 144 25.51 -2.96 -5.65
C TYR A 144 24.69 -2.91 -6.93
N ARG A 145 24.83 -3.93 -7.74
CA ARG A 145 23.81 -4.19 -8.76
C ARG A 145 22.55 -4.67 -8.03
N SER A 146 21.51 -3.88 -8.03
CA SER A 146 20.37 -4.12 -7.17
C SER A 146 19.03 -4.04 -7.90
N ALA A 147 18.01 -4.71 -7.32
CA ALA A 147 16.59 -4.52 -7.60
C ALA A 147 15.82 -4.53 -6.26
N ARG A 148 14.68 -3.90 -6.22
CA ARG A 148 13.86 -3.86 -4.99
C ARG A 148 12.37 -3.84 -5.30
N LEU A 149 11.60 -4.38 -4.37
CA LEU A 149 10.14 -4.36 -4.36
C LEU A 149 9.67 -3.97 -2.97
N ALA A 150 8.76 -3.00 -2.87
CA ALA A 150 8.10 -2.68 -1.62
C ALA A 150 6.63 -3.10 -1.70
N ILE A 151 6.14 -3.74 -0.63
CA ILE A 151 4.77 -4.23 -0.51
C ILE A 151 4.21 -3.70 0.80
N LEU A 152 3.02 -3.11 0.72
CA LEU A 152 2.23 -2.76 1.87
C LEU A 152 1.33 -3.95 2.23
N GLU A 153 1.48 -4.46 3.45
CA GLU A 153 0.76 -5.65 3.92
C GLU A 153 0.06 -5.36 5.25
N PRO A 154 -1.22 -5.74 5.41
CA PRO A 154 -1.87 -5.67 6.70
C PRO A 154 -1.35 -6.79 7.63
N HIS A 155 -1.17 -6.49 8.91
CA HIS A 155 -0.86 -7.51 9.91
C HIS A 155 -1.96 -8.57 9.95
N PRO A 156 -1.63 -9.84 9.75
CA PRO A 156 -2.57 -10.93 9.93
C PRO A 156 -2.72 -11.26 11.41
N GLY A 157 -3.87 -11.80 11.80
CA GLY A 157 -4.05 -12.42 13.10
C GLY A 157 -4.97 -11.66 14.05
N GLU A 158 -4.92 -12.04 15.34
CA GLU A 158 -5.83 -11.55 16.38
C GLU A 158 -5.18 -10.53 17.34
N GLY A 159 -3.98 -10.07 17.06
CA GLY A 159 -3.25 -9.12 17.91
C GLY A 159 -3.79 -7.69 17.83
N VAL A 160 -3.27 -6.81 18.69
CA VAL A 160 -3.63 -5.40 18.75
C VAL A 160 -3.36 -4.64 17.44
N ASN A 161 -2.43 -5.13 16.63
CA ASN A 161 -2.08 -4.56 15.32
C ASN A 161 -2.83 -5.23 14.15
N ASN A 162 -3.82 -6.10 14.40
CA ASN A 162 -4.58 -6.75 13.35
C ASN A 162 -5.22 -5.74 12.40
N GLY A 163 -4.94 -5.90 11.11
CA GLY A 163 -5.42 -5.02 10.04
C GLY A 163 -4.62 -3.72 9.86
N TYR A 164 -3.69 -3.40 10.75
CA TYR A 164 -2.76 -2.28 10.56
C TYR A 164 -1.64 -2.68 9.60
N PHE A 165 -1.14 -1.70 8.86
CA PHE A 165 -0.20 -1.96 7.78
C PHE A 165 1.25 -1.93 8.28
N HIS A 166 2.07 -2.71 7.59
CA HIS A 166 3.53 -2.59 7.58
C HIS A 166 4.05 -2.61 6.14
N VAL A 167 5.26 -2.16 5.93
CA VAL A 167 5.90 -2.15 4.61
C VAL A 167 7.03 -3.17 4.60
N HIS A 168 6.91 -4.18 3.76
CA HIS A 168 8.01 -5.08 3.44
C HIS A 168 8.77 -4.57 2.22
N ILE A 169 10.09 -4.48 2.34
CA ILE A 169 10.98 -4.11 1.25
C ILE A 169 11.90 -5.29 0.97
N ALA A 170 11.63 -6.02 -0.11
CA ALA A 170 12.53 -7.03 -0.63
C ALA A 170 13.64 -6.35 -1.43
N VAL A 171 14.88 -6.63 -1.08
CA VAL A 171 16.10 -6.13 -1.76
C VAL A 171 16.83 -7.32 -2.35
N PHE A 172 17.17 -7.23 -3.63
CA PHE A 172 17.91 -8.24 -4.39
C PHE A 172 19.22 -7.64 -4.86
N THR A 173 20.33 -8.34 -4.63
CA THR A 173 21.68 -7.83 -4.92
C THR A 173 22.57 -8.93 -5.49
N ASP A 174 23.68 -8.55 -6.11
CA ASP A 174 24.69 -9.44 -6.64
C ASP A 174 25.78 -9.82 -5.61
N ALA A 175 25.73 -9.21 -4.41
CA ALA A 175 26.58 -9.58 -3.29
C ALA A 175 25.79 -9.50 -1.97
N LYS A 176 26.26 -10.20 -0.95
CA LYS A 176 25.66 -10.17 0.36
C LYS A 176 25.88 -8.80 1.00
N ILE A 177 24.81 -8.19 1.48
CA ILE A 177 24.84 -6.97 2.29
C ILE A 177 24.75 -7.38 3.76
N ALA A 178 25.58 -6.84 4.60
CA ALA A 178 25.49 -7.07 6.03
C ALA A 178 24.28 -6.31 6.62
N PRO A 179 23.58 -6.88 7.62
CA PRO A 179 22.42 -6.20 8.23
C PRO A 179 22.71 -4.79 8.72
N GLU A 180 23.93 -4.57 9.21
CA GLU A 180 24.39 -3.28 9.75
C GLU A 180 24.41 -2.16 8.69
N GLU A 181 24.57 -2.51 7.43
CA GLU A 181 24.55 -1.55 6.31
C GLU A 181 23.16 -0.96 6.08
N PHE A 182 22.12 -1.64 6.54
CA PHE A 182 20.74 -1.14 6.48
C PHE A 182 20.34 -0.29 7.71
N GLN A 183 21.20 -0.20 8.74
CA GLN A 183 20.88 0.50 9.98
C GLN A 183 20.46 1.96 9.71
N SER A 184 21.19 2.66 8.84
CA SER A 184 20.84 4.04 8.50
C SER A 184 19.47 4.20 7.88
N VAL A 185 19.02 3.19 7.10
CA VAL A 185 17.70 3.16 6.48
C VAL A 185 16.60 3.01 7.55
N LEU A 186 16.82 2.12 8.53
CA LEU A 186 15.92 1.92 9.66
C LEU A 186 15.87 3.16 10.56
N ASP A 187 17.02 3.79 10.82
CA ASP A 187 17.10 5.04 11.57
C ASP A 187 16.32 6.18 10.89
N LYS A 188 16.28 6.21 9.55
CA LYS A 188 15.42 7.16 8.82
C LYS A 188 13.94 6.88 9.05
N HIS A 189 13.54 5.61 9.12
CA HIS A 189 12.17 5.29 9.45
C HIS A 189 11.80 5.80 10.84
N VAL A 190 12.56 5.40 11.86
CA VAL A 190 12.34 5.85 13.26
C VAL A 190 12.33 7.37 13.40
N LYS A 191 13.22 8.05 12.68
CA LYS A 191 13.33 9.53 12.76
C LYS A 191 12.13 10.26 12.14
N HIS A 192 11.49 9.70 11.13
CA HIS A 192 10.47 10.39 10.32
C HIS A 192 9.08 9.75 10.39
N CYS A 193 8.90 8.77 11.26
CA CYS A 193 7.63 8.11 11.53
C CYS A 193 7.40 8.15 13.04
N ASP A 194 6.49 9.02 13.49
CA ASP A 194 6.29 9.28 14.92
C ASP A 194 5.71 8.06 15.68
N ILE A 195 5.16 7.09 14.94
CA ILE A 195 4.64 5.84 15.51
C ILE A 195 5.63 4.66 15.44
N ALA A 196 6.82 4.86 14.87
CA ALA A 196 7.85 3.82 14.83
C ALA A 196 8.60 3.76 16.17
N GLU A 197 8.75 2.55 16.69
CA GLU A 197 9.47 2.31 17.94
C GLU A 197 10.86 1.69 17.68
N PRO A 198 11.93 2.20 18.30
CA PRO A 198 13.30 1.68 18.08
C PRO A 198 13.48 0.20 18.41
N ALA A 199 12.70 -0.33 19.35
CA ALA A 199 12.80 -1.72 19.81
C ALA A 199 12.17 -2.76 18.86
N GLN A 200 11.62 -2.33 17.73
CA GLN A 200 10.93 -3.23 16.76
C GLN A 200 11.85 -3.64 15.59
N HIS A 201 13.17 -3.43 15.71
CA HIS A 201 14.15 -3.69 14.64
C HIS A 201 15.03 -4.91 14.93
#